data_1b9286648b2f132951d37cc30bbd6dc9
#
_entry.id   1b9286648b2f132951d37cc30bbd6dc9
#
_cell.length_a   1.000
_cell.length_b   1.000
_cell.length_c   1.000
_cell.angle_alpha   90.00
_cell.angle_beta   90.00
_cell.angle_gamma   90.00
#
_symmetry.space_group_name_H-M   'P 1'
#
loop_
_entity.id
_entity.type
_entity.pdbx_description
1 polymer ?
#
loop_
_entity_poly.entity_id
_entity_poly.type
_entity_poly.pdbx_seq_one_letter_code
_entity_poly.pdbx_strand_id
1 'polypeptide(L)'
;MSDGIVIIGSGFAARQLVKNIRKQDTQIPLTLIAADSMDEYNKPDLSHVISRGQKADDLTLQSAGEFAEQYNLRLFPHTWVSDIDAENRLVKSQDNQWRYDKLVLATGATPFIPPVPGRELMLTLNSQREYGAAQSQLHDAKRVLIVGGGLIGCELAMDFCRAGKAVTVVDNSASVLAALMPPEASSRLQHRLTEMGVQLMLKAQLEGLEQTADGIRVSLDRQRAITVDAVVAAAGLRPETSLARHAGLQINRGVVVNNQLQTSDPAIYALGDCAEINGTVLPFLQPILLSAMCLSKNLLAQAGELKLPPMLVKVKTPDLPLHLAGDTRRDDLTWNIVAAKEGLVAKGLDAENQLRAFVVSEDKMKEAFALLKQLVS
;
A
#
# COMPACT_ATOMS: atom_id res chain seq x y z
N MET A 1 17.02 7.96 -31.22
CA MET A 1 15.65 8.51 -31.16
C MET A 1 15.20 8.40 -29.71
N SER A 2 14.36 9.31 -29.23
CA SER A 2 13.80 9.23 -27.89
C SER A 2 12.72 8.14 -27.82
N ASP A 3 12.58 7.51 -26.64
CA ASP A 3 11.48 6.58 -26.34
C ASP A 3 10.21 7.30 -25.84
N GLY A 4 10.18 8.63 -25.95
CA GLY A 4 9.06 9.44 -25.52
C GLY A 4 8.90 9.48 -24.00
N ILE A 5 7.77 9.03 -23.48
CA ILE A 5 7.53 8.90 -22.05
C ILE A 5 7.90 7.47 -21.63
N VAL A 6 8.86 7.36 -20.70
CA VAL A 6 9.24 6.11 -20.07
C VAL A 6 8.67 6.06 -18.67
N ILE A 7 8.02 4.94 -18.32
CA ILE A 7 7.42 4.71 -16.99
C ILE A 7 8.08 3.48 -16.37
N ILE A 8 8.64 3.63 -15.16
CA ILE A 8 9.21 2.51 -14.40
C ILE A 8 8.19 2.06 -13.36
N GLY A 9 7.69 0.84 -13.53
CA GLY A 9 6.65 0.22 -12.73
C GLY A 9 5.41 -0.14 -13.53
N SER A 10 4.68 -1.16 -13.09
CA SER A 10 3.51 -1.75 -13.76
C SER A 10 2.25 -1.72 -12.93
N GLY A 11 2.34 -1.27 -11.67
CA GLY A 11 1.25 -1.28 -10.72
C GLY A 11 0.09 -0.33 -11.08
N PHE A 12 -0.88 -0.23 -10.17
CA PHE A 12 -2.09 0.57 -10.35
C PHE A 12 -1.80 2.00 -10.81
N ALA A 13 -0.79 2.67 -10.22
CA ALA A 13 -0.43 4.04 -10.56
C ALA A 13 0.00 4.19 -12.03
N ALA A 14 0.90 3.33 -12.50
CA ALA A 14 1.38 3.33 -13.89
C ALA A 14 0.23 3.08 -14.87
N ARG A 15 -0.62 2.09 -14.58
CA ARG A 15 -1.76 1.75 -15.44
C ARG A 15 -2.78 2.87 -15.52
N GLN A 16 -3.11 3.53 -14.41
CA GLN A 16 -4.01 4.68 -14.41
C GLN A 16 -3.41 5.86 -15.18
N LEU A 17 -2.10 6.07 -15.08
CA LEU A 17 -1.42 7.09 -15.87
C LEU A 17 -1.52 6.81 -17.35
N VAL A 18 -1.19 5.61 -17.80
CA VAL A 18 -1.33 5.17 -19.20
C VAL A 18 -2.75 5.40 -19.71
N LYS A 19 -3.75 4.90 -18.97
CA LYS A 19 -5.19 5.07 -19.32
C LYS A 19 -5.56 6.56 -19.50
N ASN A 20 -5.03 7.45 -18.65
CA ASN A 20 -5.31 8.89 -18.74
C ASN A 20 -4.53 9.58 -19.87
N ILE A 21 -3.28 9.18 -20.14
CA ILE A 21 -2.54 9.70 -21.30
C ILE A 21 -3.27 9.30 -22.60
N ARG A 22 -3.65 8.05 -22.77
CA ARG A 22 -4.29 7.53 -23.99
C ARG A 22 -5.67 8.09 -24.26
N LYS A 23 -6.38 8.59 -23.24
CA LYS A 23 -7.62 9.37 -23.42
C LYS A 23 -7.38 10.72 -24.09
N GLN A 24 -6.17 11.28 -24.02
CA GLN A 24 -5.81 12.60 -24.52
C GLN A 24 -4.92 12.52 -25.76
N ASP A 25 -4.00 11.57 -25.81
CA ASP A 25 -3.07 11.36 -26.91
C ASP A 25 -2.88 9.86 -27.16
N THR A 26 -3.33 9.40 -28.33
CA THR A 26 -3.25 7.98 -28.73
C THR A 26 -1.92 7.61 -29.39
N GLN A 27 -1.06 8.59 -29.72
CA GLN A 27 0.12 8.39 -30.55
C GLN A 27 1.46 8.60 -29.83
N ILE A 28 1.49 9.41 -28.77
CA ILE A 28 2.76 9.67 -28.06
C ILE A 28 3.44 8.34 -27.67
N PRO A 29 4.75 8.17 -27.95
CA PRO A 29 5.46 6.95 -27.60
C PRO A 29 5.43 6.75 -26.08
N LEU A 30 4.94 5.57 -25.66
CA LEU A 30 4.92 5.15 -24.25
C LEU A 30 5.68 3.84 -24.09
N THR A 31 6.58 3.80 -23.12
CA THR A 31 7.35 2.61 -22.76
C THR A 31 7.15 2.32 -21.28
N LEU A 32 6.75 1.10 -20.93
CA LEU A 32 6.70 0.60 -19.56
C LEU A 32 7.81 -0.41 -19.32
N ILE A 33 8.49 -0.27 -18.19
CA ILE A 33 9.56 -1.18 -17.77
C ILE A 33 9.26 -1.62 -16.33
N ALA A 34 9.22 -2.92 -16.06
CA ALA A 34 9.01 -3.42 -14.71
C ALA A 34 9.67 -4.78 -14.46
N ALA A 35 10.00 -5.05 -13.22
CA ALA A 35 10.64 -6.29 -12.78
C ALA A 35 9.68 -7.49 -12.67
N ASP A 36 8.37 -7.27 -12.77
CA ASP A 36 7.33 -8.30 -12.72
C ASP A 36 6.79 -8.67 -14.11
N SER A 37 5.76 -9.54 -14.16
CA SER A 37 5.09 -9.96 -15.39
C SER A 37 4.32 -8.84 -16.08
N MET A 38 4.03 -7.78 -15.37
CA MET A 38 3.15 -6.69 -15.81
C MET A 38 1.68 -7.08 -16.04
N ASP A 39 1.24 -8.25 -15.62
CA ASP A 39 -0.18 -8.61 -15.68
C ASP A 39 -1.01 -7.75 -14.74
N GLU A 40 -2.22 -7.36 -15.16
CA GLU A 40 -3.11 -6.57 -14.33
C GLU A 40 -3.84 -7.46 -13.33
N TYR A 41 -3.76 -7.12 -12.08
CA TYR A 41 -4.55 -7.72 -11.00
C TYR A 41 -4.99 -6.66 -10.00
N ASN A 42 -6.03 -6.97 -9.23
CA ASN A 42 -6.51 -6.07 -8.18
C ASN A 42 -5.73 -6.33 -6.88
N LYS A 43 -4.67 -5.57 -6.64
CA LYS A 43 -3.79 -5.72 -5.46
C LYS A 43 -4.54 -5.83 -4.13
N PRO A 44 -5.63 -5.08 -3.85
CA PRO A 44 -6.43 -5.26 -2.64
C PRO A 44 -7.05 -6.65 -2.45
N ASP A 45 -7.18 -7.46 -3.50
CA ASP A 45 -7.73 -8.82 -3.37
C ASP A 45 -6.74 -9.80 -2.73
N LEU A 46 -5.44 -9.44 -2.67
CA LEU A 46 -4.42 -10.24 -1.99
C LEU A 46 -4.72 -10.47 -0.50
N SER A 47 -5.48 -9.59 0.15
CA SER A 47 -5.90 -9.79 1.54
C SER A 47 -7.13 -10.69 1.72
N HIS A 48 -7.62 -11.33 0.63
CA HIS A 48 -8.82 -12.17 0.64
C HIS A 48 -8.64 -13.50 -0.12
N VAL A 49 -7.43 -13.82 -0.55
CA VAL A 49 -7.14 -14.97 -1.43
C VAL A 49 -7.25 -16.31 -0.72
N ILE A 50 -6.91 -16.37 0.56
CA ILE A 50 -6.82 -17.64 1.31
C ILE A 50 -8.21 -18.21 1.57
N SER A 51 -9.15 -17.40 2.10
CA SER A 51 -10.51 -17.86 2.35
C SER A 51 -11.30 -18.16 1.07
N ARG A 52 -10.92 -17.51 -0.05
CA ARG A 52 -11.51 -17.76 -1.36
C ARG A 52 -10.89 -18.97 -2.09
N GLY A 53 -9.80 -19.53 -1.57
CA GLY A 53 -9.06 -20.63 -2.21
C GLY A 53 -8.49 -20.27 -3.58
N GLN A 54 -8.21 -18.98 -3.84
CA GLN A 54 -7.68 -18.50 -5.11
C GLN A 54 -6.18 -18.76 -5.21
N LYS A 55 -5.72 -19.19 -6.38
CA LYS A 55 -4.29 -19.24 -6.72
C LYS A 55 -3.81 -17.87 -7.19
N ALA A 56 -2.50 -17.68 -7.24
CA ALA A 56 -1.91 -16.44 -7.71
C ALA A 56 -2.35 -16.11 -9.15
N ASP A 57 -2.36 -17.11 -10.03
CA ASP A 57 -2.73 -16.92 -11.44
C ASP A 57 -4.21 -16.55 -11.63
N ASP A 58 -5.10 -16.98 -10.72
CA ASP A 58 -6.53 -16.64 -10.76
C ASP A 58 -6.79 -15.15 -10.53
N LEU A 59 -5.80 -14.41 -10.04
CA LEU A 59 -5.92 -12.97 -9.81
C LEU A 59 -5.74 -12.13 -11.05
N THR A 60 -5.16 -12.69 -12.13
CA THR A 60 -4.90 -11.96 -13.37
C THR A 60 -6.21 -11.58 -14.06
N LEU A 61 -6.41 -10.27 -14.23
CA LEU A 61 -7.59 -9.69 -14.90
C LEU A 61 -7.34 -9.43 -16.36
N GLN A 62 -6.11 -9.05 -16.73
CA GLN A 62 -5.69 -8.75 -18.09
C GLN A 62 -4.20 -9.05 -18.23
N SER A 63 -3.81 -9.73 -19.28
CA SER A 63 -2.38 -9.96 -19.56
C SER A 63 -1.66 -8.67 -19.96
N ALA A 64 -0.36 -8.65 -19.76
CA ALA A 64 0.50 -7.54 -20.17
C ALA A 64 0.40 -7.29 -21.69
N GLY A 65 0.33 -8.36 -22.50
CA GLY A 65 0.20 -8.27 -23.96
C GLY A 65 -1.09 -7.59 -24.40
N GLU A 66 -2.23 -8.01 -23.84
CA GLU A 66 -3.54 -7.39 -24.12
C GLU A 66 -3.57 -5.91 -23.74
N PHE A 67 -2.94 -5.57 -22.58
CA PHE A 67 -2.83 -4.17 -22.15
C PHE A 67 -1.95 -3.35 -23.12
N ALA A 68 -0.83 -3.92 -23.58
CA ALA A 68 0.05 -3.27 -24.54
C ALA A 68 -0.64 -3.00 -25.88
N GLU A 69 -1.38 -3.97 -26.39
CA GLU A 69 -2.13 -3.83 -27.63
C GLU A 69 -3.24 -2.78 -27.50
N GLN A 70 -4.04 -2.88 -26.42
CA GLN A 70 -5.15 -1.95 -26.15
C GLN A 70 -4.71 -0.49 -26.05
N TYR A 71 -3.53 -0.24 -25.46
CA TYR A 71 -3.04 1.11 -25.18
C TYR A 71 -1.84 1.51 -26.04
N ASN A 72 -1.48 0.75 -27.07
CA ASN A 72 -0.35 1.02 -27.97
C ASN A 72 0.95 1.34 -27.19
N LEU A 73 1.42 0.35 -26.41
CA LEU A 73 2.59 0.48 -25.52
C LEU A 73 3.74 -0.41 -25.95
N ARG A 74 4.97 0.02 -25.67
CA ARG A 74 6.13 -0.88 -25.62
C ARG A 74 6.30 -1.35 -24.18
N LEU A 75 6.34 -2.67 -23.97
CA LEU A 75 6.52 -3.29 -22.66
C LEU A 75 7.85 -4.00 -22.54
N PHE A 76 8.46 -3.87 -21.38
CA PHE A 76 9.66 -4.62 -20.98
C PHE A 76 9.39 -5.28 -19.62
N PRO A 77 8.64 -6.41 -19.60
CA PRO A 77 8.40 -7.18 -18.39
C PRO A 77 9.69 -7.87 -17.93
N HIS A 78 9.70 -8.33 -16.68
CA HIS A 78 10.84 -9.04 -16.06
C HIS A 78 12.18 -8.30 -16.22
N THR A 79 12.12 -6.96 -16.30
CA THR A 79 13.29 -6.10 -16.55
C THR A 79 13.56 -5.24 -15.32
N TRP A 80 14.67 -5.54 -14.65
CA TRP A 80 15.13 -4.76 -13.52
C TRP A 80 15.89 -3.52 -14.01
N VAL A 81 15.36 -2.35 -13.73
CA VAL A 81 16.07 -1.08 -13.96
C VAL A 81 17.12 -0.92 -12.86
N SER A 82 18.37 -0.81 -13.25
CA SER A 82 19.50 -0.71 -12.33
C SER A 82 19.96 0.73 -12.09
N ASP A 83 19.75 1.63 -13.06
CA ASP A 83 20.27 3.00 -12.99
C ASP A 83 19.43 3.97 -13.83
N ILE A 84 19.46 5.24 -13.43
CA ILE A 84 18.91 6.39 -14.16
C ILE A 84 20.04 7.43 -14.29
N ASP A 85 20.48 7.65 -15.51
CA ASP A 85 21.41 8.70 -15.88
C ASP A 85 20.58 9.94 -16.26
N ALA A 86 20.32 10.78 -15.26
CA ALA A 86 19.45 11.95 -15.42
C ALA A 86 20.06 13.00 -16.38
N GLU A 87 21.40 13.16 -16.36
CA GLU A 87 22.11 14.11 -17.21
C GLU A 87 21.96 13.76 -18.70
N ASN A 88 22.08 12.47 -19.05
CA ASN A 88 21.97 11.98 -20.43
C ASN A 88 20.55 11.52 -20.79
N ARG A 89 19.60 11.58 -19.85
CA ARG A 89 18.20 11.12 -19.98
C ARG A 89 18.11 9.66 -20.42
N LEU A 90 18.82 8.78 -19.72
CA LEU A 90 18.84 7.35 -19.98
C LEU A 90 18.34 6.55 -18.75
N VAL A 91 17.49 5.59 -19.01
CA VAL A 91 17.18 4.50 -18.08
C VAL A 91 17.99 3.29 -18.50
N LYS A 92 18.62 2.58 -17.56
CA LYS A 92 19.51 1.45 -17.84
C LYS A 92 19.05 0.20 -17.08
N SER A 93 19.13 -0.94 -17.76
CA SER A 93 19.12 -2.27 -17.18
C SER A 93 20.42 -2.99 -17.52
N GLN A 94 20.54 -4.26 -17.10
CA GLN A 94 21.71 -5.06 -17.45
C GLN A 94 21.95 -5.11 -18.98
N ASP A 95 20.88 -5.28 -19.77
CA ASP A 95 20.97 -5.60 -21.18
C ASP A 95 20.45 -4.48 -22.11
N ASN A 96 19.78 -3.47 -21.58
CA ASN A 96 19.07 -2.47 -22.37
C ASN A 96 19.23 -1.06 -21.83
N GLN A 97 19.05 -0.08 -22.74
CA GLN A 97 18.98 1.33 -22.42
C GLN A 97 17.81 1.97 -23.15
N TRP A 98 17.13 2.90 -22.48
CA TRP A 98 16.01 3.67 -23.04
C TRP A 98 16.27 5.16 -22.82
N ARG A 99 16.19 5.92 -23.91
CA ARG A 99 16.30 7.38 -23.84
C ARG A 99 14.92 7.97 -23.68
N TYR A 100 14.71 8.81 -22.68
CA TYR A 100 13.41 9.43 -22.42
C TYR A 100 13.41 10.93 -22.69
N ASP A 101 12.24 11.45 -23.09
CA ASP A 101 11.93 12.88 -23.03
C ASP A 101 11.39 13.22 -21.64
N LYS A 102 10.55 12.36 -21.10
CA LYS A 102 10.02 12.41 -19.73
C LYS A 102 10.05 11.02 -19.08
N LEU A 103 10.49 10.98 -17.84
CA LEU A 103 10.55 9.75 -17.04
C LEU A 103 9.55 9.82 -15.89
N VAL A 104 8.85 8.72 -15.65
CA VAL A 104 7.93 8.61 -14.52
C VAL A 104 8.34 7.44 -13.63
N LEU A 105 8.56 7.72 -12.35
CA LEU A 105 8.76 6.73 -11.32
C LEU A 105 7.41 6.33 -10.73
N ALA A 106 7.02 5.08 -10.97
CA ALA A 106 5.81 4.46 -10.42
C ALA A 106 6.19 3.15 -9.69
N THR A 107 7.32 3.18 -8.99
CA THR A 107 7.99 2.03 -8.36
C THR A 107 7.26 1.49 -7.13
N GLY A 108 6.27 2.22 -6.64
CA GLY A 108 5.42 1.78 -5.54
C GLY A 108 6.12 1.74 -4.19
N ALA A 109 5.82 0.72 -3.39
CA ALA A 109 6.37 0.52 -2.06
C ALA A 109 6.65 -0.96 -1.80
N THR A 110 7.64 -1.24 -0.96
CA THR A 110 8.06 -2.58 -0.55
C THR A 110 7.61 -2.88 0.88
N PRO A 111 7.33 -4.14 1.23
CA PRO A 111 6.99 -4.52 2.60
C PRO A 111 8.14 -4.23 3.56
N PHE A 112 7.80 -3.69 4.71
CA PHE A 112 8.74 -3.59 5.81
C PHE A 112 8.81 -4.91 6.54
N ILE A 113 9.96 -5.57 6.48
CA ILE A 113 10.25 -6.77 7.25
C ILE A 113 11.11 -6.36 8.44
N PRO A 114 10.63 -6.55 9.69
CA PRO A 114 11.39 -6.21 10.89
C PRO A 114 12.81 -6.79 10.87
N PRO A 115 13.84 -6.02 11.23
CA PRO A 115 15.24 -6.43 11.16
C PRO A 115 15.64 -7.29 12.39
N VAL A 116 15.04 -8.46 12.50
CA VAL A 116 15.31 -9.44 13.57
C VAL A 116 15.99 -10.70 13.01
N PRO A 117 16.71 -11.50 13.83
CA PRO A 117 17.23 -12.78 13.42
C PRO A 117 16.12 -13.69 12.86
N GLY A 118 16.39 -14.40 11.76
CA GLY A 118 15.43 -15.28 11.09
C GLY A 118 14.37 -14.56 10.26
N ARG A 119 14.55 -13.25 9.98
CA ARG A 119 13.60 -12.43 9.19
C ARG A 119 13.31 -13.00 7.79
N GLU A 120 14.21 -13.77 7.24
CA GLU A 120 14.06 -14.45 5.94
C GLU A 120 12.96 -15.52 5.94
N LEU A 121 12.50 -15.96 7.12
CA LEU A 121 11.36 -16.88 7.29
C LEU A 121 10.00 -16.16 7.19
N MET A 122 9.99 -14.83 7.13
CA MET A 122 8.75 -14.06 6.96
C MET A 122 8.34 -14.00 5.51
N LEU A 123 7.08 -14.35 5.26
CA LEU A 123 6.43 -14.18 3.98
C LEU A 123 5.89 -12.76 3.83
N THR A 124 5.81 -12.26 2.60
CA THR A 124 5.16 -11.00 2.25
C THR A 124 4.06 -11.25 1.23
N LEU A 125 3.01 -10.42 1.26
CA LEU A 125 1.85 -10.52 0.37
C LEU A 125 1.55 -9.15 -0.27
N ASN A 126 2.58 -8.53 -0.85
CA ASN A 126 2.47 -7.20 -1.45
C ASN A 126 2.28 -7.23 -2.98
N SER A 127 2.47 -8.39 -3.60
CA SER A 127 2.29 -8.59 -5.03
C SER A 127 1.77 -10.00 -5.34
N GLN A 128 1.20 -10.18 -6.55
CA GLN A 128 0.79 -11.48 -7.07
C GLN A 128 1.98 -12.46 -7.09
N ARG A 129 3.18 -11.99 -7.46
CA ARG A 129 4.41 -12.79 -7.46
C ARG A 129 4.77 -13.27 -6.05
N GLU A 130 4.72 -12.37 -5.06
CA GLU A 130 4.99 -12.74 -3.66
C GLU A 130 3.97 -13.76 -3.16
N TYR A 131 2.69 -13.58 -3.47
CA TYR A 131 1.67 -14.55 -3.13
C TYR A 131 1.92 -15.90 -3.84
N GLY A 132 2.27 -15.90 -5.12
CA GLY A 132 2.60 -17.12 -5.87
C GLY A 132 3.75 -17.91 -5.23
N ALA A 133 4.77 -17.22 -4.73
CA ALA A 133 5.87 -17.83 -4.01
C ALA A 133 5.46 -18.40 -2.62
N ALA A 134 4.51 -17.76 -1.96
CA ALA A 134 4.07 -18.11 -0.61
C ALA A 134 2.85 -19.05 -0.57
N GLN A 135 2.08 -19.19 -1.64
CA GLN A 135 0.74 -19.80 -1.65
C GLN A 135 0.73 -21.24 -1.14
N SER A 136 1.72 -22.07 -1.49
CA SER A 136 1.78 -23.47 -1.02
C SER A 136 1.97 -23.54 0.50
N GLN A 137 2.93 -22.81 1.04
CA GLN A 137 3.17 -22.75 2.47
C GLN A 137 1.96 -22.20 3.23
N LEU A 138 1.34 -21.14 2.71
CA LEU A 138 0.16 -20.52 3.33
C LEU A 138 -1.05 -21.44 3.26
N HIS A 139 -1.23 -22.20 2.17
CA HIS A 139 -2.32 -23.16 2.06
C HIS A 139 -2.18 -24.29 3.10
N ASP A 140 -0.99 -24.85 3.25
CA ASP A 140 -0.72 -25.99 4.15
C ASP A 140 -0.65 -25.59 5.62
N ALA A 141 -0.31 -24.33 5.92
CA ALA A 141 -0.21 -23.80 7.27
C ALA A 141 -1.54 -23.90 8.02
N LYS A 142 -1.51 -24.41 9.24
CA LYS A 142 -2.66 -24.43 10.17
C LYS A 142 -2.58 -23.28 11.19
N ARG A 143 -1.35 -22.94 11.61
CA ARG A 143 -1.05 -21.89 12.58
C ARG A 143 -0.29 -20.79 11.87
N VAL A 144 -0.85 -19.58 11.83
CA VAL A 144 -0.26 -18.43 11.13
C VAL A 144 -0.03 -17.29 12.11
N LEU A 145 1.17 -16.73 12.11
CA LEU A 145 1.48 -15.49 12.77
C LEU A 145 1.47 -14.35 11.75
N ILE A 146 0.81 -13.26 12.09
CA ILE A 146 0.87 -12.00 11.36
C ILE A 146 1.63 -10.98 12.21
N VAL A 147 2.69 -10.42 11.66
CA VAL A 147 3.50 -9.37 12.30
C VAL A 147 3.01 -8.01 11.82
N GLY A 148 2.31 -7.30 12.69
CA GLY A 148 1.71 -6.00 12.44
C GLY A 148 0.17 -6.02 12.47
N GLY A 149 -0.42 -5.20 13.33
CA GLY A 149 -1.87 -4.99 13.51
C GLY A 149 -2.40 -3.78 12.74
N GLY A 150 -1.77 -3.41 11.62
CA GLY A 150 -2.24 -2.38 10.70
C GLY A 150 -3.40 -2.85 9.81
N LEU A 151 -3.80 -2.04 8.81
CA LEU A 151 -4.90 -2.36 7.88
C LEU A 151 -4.75 -3.74 7.25
N ILE A 152 -3.62 -3.98 6.59
CA ILE A 152 -3.35 -5.25 5.89
C ILE A 152 -3.29 -6.41 6.88
N GLY A 153 -2.65 -6.21 8.05
CA GLY A 153 -2.57 -7.26 9.06
C GLY A 153 -3.93 -7.69 9.61
N CYS A 154 -4.83 -6.74 9.85
CA CYS A 154 -6.20 -7.03 10.28
C CYS A 154 -7.03 -7.72 9.18
N GLU A 155 -6.93 -7.26 7.92
CA GLU A 155 -7.61 -7.89 6.78
C GLU A 155 -7.13 -9.33 6.58
N LEU A 156 -5.81 -9.57 6.59
CA LEU A 156 -5.23 -10.91 6.50
C LEU A 156 -5.62 -11.81 7.68
N ALA A 157 -5.67 -11.26 8.89
CA ALA A 157 -6.09 -12.03 10.07
C ALA A 157 -7.52 -12.54 9.93
N MET A 158 -8.43 -11.70 9.44
CA MET A 158 -9.81 -12.09 9.16
C MET A 158 -9.90 -13.13 8.05
N ASP A 159 -9.13 -12.96 6.98
CA ASP A 159 -9.13 -13.88 5.83
C ASP A 159 -8.61 -15.27 6.22
N PHE A 160 -7.47 -15.34 6.91
CA PHE A 160 -6.91 -16.60 7.38
C PHE A 160 -7.81 -17.31 8.40
N CYS A 161 -8.44 -16.53 9.29
CA CYS A 161 -9.38 -17.09 10.25
C CYS A 161 -10.63 -17.69 9.57
N ARG A 162 -11.17 -17.02 8.52
CA ARG A 162 -12.26 -17.57 7.70
C ARG A 162 -11.85 -18.82 6.93
N ALA A 163 -10.58 -18.94 6.58
CA ALA A 163 -10.01 -20.15 5.99
C ALA A 163 -9.80 -21.28 7.01
N GLY A 164 -10.22 -21.12 8.27
CA GLY A 164 -10.11 -22.12 9.33
C GLY A 164 -8.72 -22.25 9.96
N LYS A 165 -7.86 -21.24 9.79
CA LYS A 165 -6.51 -21.26 10.38
C LYS A 165 -6.53 -20.65 11.79
N ALA A 166 -5.64 -21.18 12.68
CA ALA A 166 -5.37 -20.54 13.95
C ALA A 166 -4.45 -19.33 13.73
N VAL A 167 -4.97 -18.13 14.01
CA VAL A 167 -4.28 -16.88 13.69
C VAL A 167 -3.85 -16.15 14.95
N THR A 168 -2.61 -15.72 14.99
CA THR A 168 -2.07 -14.82 16.00
C THR A 168 -1.58 -13.54 15.32
N VAL A 169 -1.95 -12.37 15.85
CA VAL A 169 -1.43 -11.07 15.42
C VAL A 169 -0.51 -10.53 16.52
N VAL A 170 0.72 -10.19 16.16
CA VAL A 170 1.69 -9.53 17.06
C VAL A 170 1.89 -8.11 16.61
N ASP A 171 1.75 -7.15 17.54
CA ASP A 171 2.00 -5.74 17.30
C ASP A 171 2.63 -5.07 18.54
N ASN A 172 3.58 -4.16 18.33
CA ASN A 172 4.23 -3.41 19.39
C ASN A 172 3.34 -2.28 19.95
N SER A 173 2.30 -1.90 19.25
CA SER A 173 1.34 -0.89 19.66
C SER A 173 0.36 -1.43 20.70
N ALA A 174 -0.31 -0.52 21.40
CA ALA A 174 -1.31 -0.86 22.41
C ALA A 174 -2.65 -1.31 21.81
N SER A 175 -2.90 -1.00 20.56
CA SER A 175 -4.13 -1.35 19.85
C SER A 175 -3.85 -1.66 18.38
N VAL A 176 -4.73 -2.41 17.73
CA VAL A 176 -4.72 -2.54 16.28
C VAL A 176 -5.06 -1.18 15.64
N LEU A 177 -4.61 -0.96 14.41
CA LEU A 177 -4.80 0.30 13.68
C LEU A 177 -4.34 1.56 14.46
N ALA A 178 -3.40 1.43 15.40
CA ALA A 178 -2.94 2.52 16.27
C ALA A 178 -2.46 3.77 15.52
N ALA A 179 -1.93 3.61 14.30
CA ALA A 179 -1.52 4.71 13.44
C ALA A 179 -2.68 5.42 12.72
N LEU A 180 -3.91 4.93 12.84
CA LEU A 180 -5.06 5.40 12.06
C LEU A 180 -6.25 5.84 12.91
N MET A 181 -6.34 5.41 14.17
CA MET A 181 -7.47 5.74 15.03
C MET A 181 -7.11 5.62 16.52
N PRO A 182 -7.85 6.28 17.40
CA PRO A 182 -7.65 6.16 18.85
C PRO A 182 -7.98 4.75 19.36
N PRO A 183 -7.39 4.32 20.49
CA PRO A 183 -7.57 2.98 21.05
C PRO A 183 -9.04 2.60 21.28
N GLU A 184 -9.88 3.55 21.67
CA GLU A 184 -11.32 3.35 21.93
C GLU A 184 -12.06 2.97 20.64
N ALA A 185 -11.72 3.59 19.51
CA ALA A 185 -12.27 3.22 18.20
C ALA A 185 -11.74 1.85 17.75
N SER A 186 -10.47 1.56 18.03
CA SER A 186 -9.85 0.26 17.71
C SER A 186 -10.44 -0.90 18.53
N SER A 187 -10.96 -0.64 19.72
CA SER A 187 -11.49 -1.69 20.63
C SER A 187 -12.59 -2.52 19.98
N ARG A 188 -13.45 -1.91 19.15
CA ARG A 188 -14.51 -2.65 18.43
C ARG A 188 -13.92 -3.65 17.44
N LEU A 189 -12.91 -3.26 16.69
CA LEU A 189 -12.22 -4.15 15.75
C LEU A 189 -11.48 -5.27 16.50
N GLN A 190 -10.81 -4.94 17.61
CA GLN A 190 -10.15 -5.95 18.46
C GLN A 190 -11.14 -6.97 18.99
N HIS A 191 -12.30 -6.50 19.47
CA HIS A 191 -13.36 -7.40 19.93
C HIS A 191 -13.82 -8.32 18.81
N ARG A 192 -14.09 -7.77 17.61
CA ARG A 192 -14.49 -8.57 16.45
C ARG A 192 -13.44 -9.59 16.02
N LEU A 193 -12.17 -9.23 15.98
CA LEU A 193 -11.07 -10.16 15.70
C LEU A 193 -11.03 -11.29 16.73
N THR A 194 -11.18 -10.96 18.00
CA THR A 194 -11.18 -11.94 19.10
C THR A 194 -12.39 -12.89 19.02
N GLU A 195 -13.59 -12.37 18.72
CA GLU A 195 -14.78 -13.19 18.47
C GLU A 195 -14.60 -14.19 17.32
N MET A 196 -13.85 -13.80 16.29
CA MET A 196 -13.47 -14.68 15.18
C MET A 196 -12.43 -15.73 15.55
N GLY A 197 -11.83 -15.65 16.74
CA GLY A 197 -10.81 -16.58 17.21
C GLY A 197 -9.37 -16.10 16.96
N VAL A 198 -9.16 -14.85 16.52
CA VAL A 198 -7.82 -14.29 16.37
C VAL A 198 -7.21 -13.99 17.74
N GLN A 199 -6.03 -14.51 18.00
CA GLN A 199 -5.25 -14.17 19.19
C GLN A 199 -4.49 -12.86 18.95
N LEU A 200 -4.76 -11.84 19.76
CA LEU A 200 -4.06 -10.55 19.70
C LEU A 200 -2.96 -10.49 20.77
N MET A 201 -1.72 -10.35 20.35
CA MET A 201 -0.55 -10.12 21.20
C MET A 201 -0.06 -8.69 20.98
N LEU A 202 -0.74 -7.74 21.62
CA LEU A 202 -0.42 -6.31 21.57
C LEU A 202 0.62 -5.95 22.63
N LYS A 203 1.30 -4.79 22.46
CA LYS A 203 2.45 -4.39 23.27
C LYS A 203 3.48 -5.52 23.33
N ALA A 204 3.67 -6.23 22.23
CA ALA A 204 4.57 -7.35 22.11
C ALA A 204 5.62 -7.05 21.02
N GLN A 205 6.89 -7.18 21.37
CA GLN A 205 7.98 -6.97 20.45
C GLN A 205 8.49 -8.31 19.91
N LEU A 206 8.60 -8.41 18.59
CA LEU A 206 9.23 -9.52 17.92
C LEU A 206 10.75 -9.44 18.11
N GLU A 207 11.38 -10.52 18.60
CA GLU A 207 12.82 -10.59 18.85
C GLU A 207 13.55 -11.49 17.86
N GLY A 208 12.88 -12.51 17.32
CA GLY A 208 13.50 -13.41 16.35
C GLY A 208 12.62 -14.56 15.92
N LEU A 209 13.06 -15.24 14.86
CA LEU A 209 12.45 -16.45 14.33
C LEU A 209 13.52 -17.52 14.12
N GLU A 210 13.13 -18.77 14.31
CA GLU A 210 13.99 -19.94 14.13
C GLU A 210 13.20 -21.09 13.51
N GLN A 211 13.74 -21.72 12.46
CA GLN A 211 13.14 -22.91 11.89
C GLN A 211 13.41 -24.11 12.82
N THR A 212 12.36 -24.83 13.20
CA THR A 212 12.45 -26.04 14.04
C THR A 212 11.74 -27.21 13.36
N ALA A 213 11.83 -28.40 13.96
CA ALA A 213 11.14 -29.59 13.46
C ALA A 213 9.60 -29.45 13.51
N ASP A 214 9.07 -28.67 14.48
CA ASP A 214 7.64 -28.51 14.72
C ASP A 214 7.04 -27.25 14.03
N GLY A 215 7.85 -26.52 13.26
CA GLY A 215 7.48 -25.28 12.58
C GLY A 215 8.45 -24.14 12.85
N ILE A 216 7.98 -22.91 12.75
CA ILE A 216 8.76 -21.69 13.02
C ILE A 216 8.53 -21.28 14.48
N ARG A 217 9.59 -21.32 15.28
CA ARG A 217 9.60 -20.77 16.64
C ARG A 217 9.76 -19.24 16.54
N VAL A 218 8.82 -18.53 17.12
CA VAL A 218 8.80 -17.06 17.17
C VAL A 218 9.08 -16.63 18.60
N SER A 219 10.17 -15.92 18.80
CA SER A 219 10.56 -15.35 20.10
C SER A 219 10.03 -13.93 20.22
N LEU A 220 9.38 -13.66 21.34
CA LEU A 220 8.83 -12.35 21.68
C LEU A 220 9.46 -11.85 22.98
N ASP A 221 9.33 -10.54 23.23
CA ASP A 221 9.76 -9.95 24.48
C ASP A 221 9.19 -10.68 25.72
N ARG A 222 9.81 -10.48 26.89
CA ARG A 222 9.43 -11.12 28.17
C ARG A 222 9.49 -12.65 28.12
N GLN A 223 10.42 -13.21 27.33
CA GLN A 223 10.64 -14.65 27.20
C GLN A 223 9.42 -15.43 26.70
N ARG A 224 8.49 -14.78 26.02
CA ARG A 224 7.37 -15.46 25.37
C ARG A 224 7.83 -16.09 24.06
N ALA A 225 7.35 -17.27 23.77
CA ALA A 225 7.59 -17.92 22.49
C ALA A 225 6.33 -18.65 22.04
N ILE A 226 6.11 -18.67 20.73
CA ILE A 226 5.05 -19.45 20.09
C ILE A 226 5.63 -20.22 18.90
N THR A 227 5.00 -21.32 18.52
CA THR A 227 5.39 -22.09 17.33
C THR A 227 4.25 -22.07 16.33
N VAL A 228 4.56 -21.67 15.09
CA VAL A 228 3.61 -21.52 13.99
C VAL A 228 4.13 -22.19 12.71
N ASP A 229 3.27 -22.34 11.71
CA ASP A 229 3.64 -22.99 10.44
C ASP A 229 4.03 -21.95 9.38
N ALA A 230 3.55 -20.72 9.52
CA ALA A 230 3.92 -19.60 8.65
C ALA A 230 3.91 -18.27 9.40
N VAL A 231 4.77 -17.36 8.99
CA VAL A 231 4.84 -15.98 9.50
C VAL A 231 4.69 -15.01 8.35
N VAL A 232 3.73 -14.08 8.45
CA VAL A 232 3.46 -13.06 7.42
C VAL A 232 3.82 -11.69 7.97
N ALA A 233 4.70 -10.97 7.28
CA ALA A 233 5.05 -9.59 7.60
C ALA A 233 3.99 -8.63 7.04
N ALA A 234 3.27 -7.95 7.93
CA ALA A 234 2.31 -6.90 7.64
C ALA A 234 2.62 -5.62 8.44
N ALA A 235 3.91 -5.38 8.73
CA ALA A 235 4.40 -4.30 9.59
C ALA A 235 4.53 -2.94 8.85
N GLY A 236 3.85 -2.79 7.72
CA GLY A 236 3.80 -1.58 6.92
C GLY A 236 4.56 -1.66 5.60
N LEU A 237 4.51 -0.57 4.84
CA LEU A 237 5.16 -0.41 3.56
C LEU A 237 6.15 0.75 3.61
N ARG A 238 7.23 0.63 2.84
CA ARG A 238 8.21 1.70 2.62
C ARG A 238 8.23 2.08 1.15
N PRO A 239 8.11 3.38 0.80
CA PRO A 239 8.27 3.85 -0.56
C PRO A 239 9.55 3.33 -1.20
N GLU A 240 9.46 2.82 -2.43
CA GLU A 240 10.63 2.38 -3.18
C GLU A 240 11.32 3.60 -3.80
N THR A 241 12.44 4.00 -3.21
CA THR A 241 13.18 5.23 -3.56
C THR A 241 14.61 4.99 -4.03
N SER A 242 15.04 3.74 -4.14
CA SER A 242 16.44 3.40 -4.43
C SER A 242 16.91 3.98 -5.76
N LEU A 243 16.15 3.81 -6.84
CA LEU A 243 16.46 4.39 -8.14
C LEU A 243 16.52 5.92 -8.11
N ALA A 244 15.56 6.56 -7.45
CA ALA A 244 15.51 8.01 -7.31
C ALA A 244 16.73 8.54 -6.53
N ARG A 245 17.13 7.82 -5.48
CA ARG A 245 18.31 8.15 -4.68
C ARG A 245 19.60 8.05 -5.49
N HIS A 246 19.77 6.98 -6.26
CA HIS A 246 20.96 6.81 -7.13
C HIS A 246 21.01 7.87 -8.22
N ALA A 247 19.86 8.30 -8.75
CA ALA A 247 19.76 9.38 -9.72
C ALA A 247 19.95 10.79 -9.10
N GLY A 248 20.24 10.92 -7.81
CA GLY A 248 20.46 12.20 -7.13
C GLY A 248 19.19 13.03 -6.91
N LEU A 249 18.00 12.43 -7.01
CA LEU A 249 16.73 13.13 -6.79
C LEU A 249 16.50 13.39 -5.30
N GLN A 250 15.74 14.43 -5.00
CA GLN A 250 15.38 14.76 -3.62
C GLN A 250 14.44 13.71 -3.03
N ILE A 251 14.83 13.18 -1.87
CA ILE A 251 14.09 12.14 -1.13
C ILE A 251 13.95 12.56 0.32
N ASN A 252 12.78 12.29 0.90
CA ASN A 252 12.56 12.30 2.34
C ASN A 252 11.95 10.95 2.74
N ARG A 253 10.67 10.84 3.01
CA ARG A 253 9.98 9.56 3.23
C ARG A 253 9.67 8.83 1.92
N GLY A 254 9.47 9.59 0.85
CA GLY A 254 9.28 9.15 -0.53
C GLY A 254 10.11 9.99 -1.48
N VAL A 255 9.89 9.84 -2.77
CA VAL A 255 10.45 10.73 -3.81
C VAL A 255 9.68 12.04 -3.74
N VAL A 256 10.37 13.12 -3.37
CA VAL A 256 9.73 14.44 -3.18
C VAL A 256 9.29 15.00 -4.52
N VAL A 257 8.01 15.37 -4.62
CA VAL A 257 7.44 15.99 -5.81
C VAL A 257 6.65 17.26 -5.47
N ASN A 258 6.57 18.17 -6.43
CA ASN A 258 5.74 19.36 -6.37
C ASN A 258 4.26 19.04 -6.75
N ASN A 259 3.41 20.05 -6.79
CA ASN A 259 1.99 19.91 -7.18
C ASN A 259 1.77 19.51 -8.64
N GLN A 260 2.81 19.54 -9.48
CA GLN A 260 2.79 19.02 -10.84
C GLN A 260 3.28 17.57 -10.91
N LEU A 261 3.58 16.95 -9.76
CA LEU A 261 4.20 15.63 -9.62
C LEU A 261 5.60 15.52 -10.21
N GLN A 262 6.30 16.64 -10.36
CA GLN A 262 7.65 16.76 -10.84
C GLN A 262 8.63 16.67 -9.67
N THR A 263 9.71 15.92 -9.85
CA THR A 263 10.79 15.77 -8.87
C THR A 263 11.73 16.98 -8.87
N SER A 264 12.88 16.86 -8.23
CA SER A 264 13.95 17.88 -8.31
C SER A 264 14.60 17.97 -9.71
N ASP A 265 14.38 16.97 -10.57
CA ASP A 265 14.74 17.01 -12.00
C ASP A 265 13.49 17.34 -12.83
N PRO A 266 13.53 18.37 -13.72
CA PRO A 266 12.38 18.79 -14.50
C PRO A 266 11.89 17.79 -15.55
N ALA A 267 12.67 16.77 -15.90
CA ALA A 267 12.29 15.72 -16.83
C ALA A 267 11.78 14.46 -16.13
N ILE A 268 11.88 14.39 -14.78
CA ILE A 268 11.53 13.21 -13.99
C ILE A 268 10.37 13.51 -13.05
N TYR A 269 9.39 12.62 -13.05
CA TYR A 269 8.15 12.70 -12.28
C TYR A 269 8.00 11.45 -11.41
N ALA A 270 7.18 11.54 -10.36
CA ALA A 270 6.81 10.36 -9.58
C ALA A 270 5.35 10.39 -9.18
N LEU A 271 4.72 9.20 -9.09
CA LEU A 271 3.35 9.05 -8.59
C LEU A 271 3.15 7.68 -7.92
N GLY A 272 2.09 7.58 -7.16
CA GLY A 272 1.75 6.37 -6.39
C GLY A 272 2.49 6.29 -5.07
N ASP A 273 2.65 5.07 -4.54
CA ASP A 273 3.16 4.83 -3.18
C ASP A 273 4.63 5.24 -3.00
N CYS A 274 5.39 5.44 -4.09
CA CYS A 274 6.77 5.93 -4.02
C CYS A 274 6.88 7.45 -3.87
N ALA A 275 5.82 8.21 -4.22
CA ALA A 275 5.84 9.66 -4.25
C ALA A 275 5.50 10.29 -2.88
N GLU A 276 6.20 11.37 -2.55
CA GLU A 276 5.90 12.22 -1.41
C GLU A 276 5.39 13.58 -1.89
N ILE A 277 4.10 13.85 -1.67
CA ILE A 277 3.39 15.05 -2.11
C ILE A 277 3.15 15.94 -0.89
N ASN A 278 3.65 17.17 -0.90
CA ASN A 278 3.49 18.11 0.20
C ASN A 278 3.90 17.51 1.57
N GLY A 279 5.04 16.79 1.62
CA GLY A 279 5.55 16.16 2.84
C GLY A 279 4.81 14.90 3.29
N THR A 280 3.88 14.37 2.47
CA THR A 280 3.07 13.21 2.84
C THR A 280 3.10 12.13 1.77
N VAL A 281 3.32 10.88 2.18
CA VAL A 281 3.12 9.69 1.35
C VAL A 281 1.67 9.23 1.51
N LEU A 282 0.96 9.06 0.39
CA LEU A 282 -0.48 8.78 0.36
C LEU A 282 -0.78 7.45 -0.36
N PRO A 283 -0.57 6.29 0.29
CA PRO A 283 -0.71 4.97 -0.33
C PRO A 283 -2.18 4.52 -0.39
N PHE A 284 -3.02 5.33 -1.04
CA PHE A 284 -4.44 5.07 -1.20
C PHE A 284 -4.86 5.25 -2.66
N LEU A 285 -5.88 4.51 -3.11
CA LEU A 285 -6.31 4.50 -4.50
C LEU A 285 -6.76 5.87 -5.01
N GLN A 286 -7.49 6.64 -4.20
CA GLN A 286 -8.05 7.92 -4.62
C GLN A 286 -6.97 8.99 -4.89
N PRO A 287 -5.96 9.21 -4.03
CA PRO A 287 -4.83 10.08 -4.34
C PRO A 287 -4.11 9.67 -5.62
N ILE A 288 -3.90 8.36 -5.84
CA ILE A 288 -3.24 7.85 -7.04
C ILE A 288 -4.04 8.17 -8.30
N LEU A 289 -5.37 8.00 -8.28
CA LEU A 289 -6.23 8.35 -9.41
C LEU A 289 -6.13 9.84 -9.75
N LEU A 290 -6.22 10.72 -8.76
CA LEU A 290 -6.11 12.17 -8.95
C LEU A 290 -4.71 12.56 -9.44
N SER A 291 -3.66 11.95 -8.90
CA SER A 291 -2.28 12.13 -9.35
C SER A 291 -2.09 11.71 -10.81
N ALA A 292 -2.63 10.55 -11.20
CA ALA A 292 -2.53 10.07 -12.57
C ALA A 292 -3.25 11.00 -13.57
N MET A 293 -4.41 11.53 -13.18
CA MET A 293 -5.15 12.51 -14.00
C MET A 293 -4.39 13.84 -14.14
N CYS A 294 -3.79 14.34 -13.06
CA CYS A 294 -2.96 15.54 -13.08
C CYS A 294 -1.69 15.35 -13.92
N LEU A 295 -0.96 14.28 -13.63
CA LEU A 295 0.31 13.99 -14.28
C LEU A 295 0.15 13.77 -15.80
N SER A 296 -0.92 13.10 -16.23
CA SER A 296 -1.15 12.89 -17.66
C SER A 296 -1.23 14.22 -18.44
N LYS A 297 -1.83 15.27 -17.85
CA LYS A 297 -1.87 16.62 -18.43
C LYS A 297 -0.47 17.24 -18.50
N ASN A 298 0.29 17.18 -17.40
CA ASN A 298 1.64 17.75 -17.33
C ASN A 298 2.62 17.06 -18.28
N LEU A 299 2.50 15.75 -18.46
CA LEU A 299 3.29 15.01 -19.44
C LEU A 299 2.96 15.39 -20.90
N LEU A 300 1.74 15.84 -21.17
CA LEU A 300 1.29 16.32 -22.49
C LEU A 300 1.40 17.85 -22.65
N ALA A 301 2.23 18.50 -21.82
CA ALA A 301 2.45 19.96 -21.82
C ALA A 301 1.18 20.79 -21.61
N GLN A 302 0.16 20.22 -20.96
CA GLN A 302 -1.03 20.93 -20.49
C GLN A 302 -0.83 21.25 -19.01
N ALA A 303 -1.01 22.50 -18.60
CA ALA A 303 -0.84 22.88 -17.21
C ALA A 303 -1.86 22.20 -16.30
N GLY A 304 -1.38 21.38 -15.36
CA GLY A 304 -2.18 20.71 -14.34
C GLY A 304 -1.55 20.89 -12.96
N GLU A 305 -2.37 21.22 -11.98
CA GLU A 305 -1.96 21.26 -10.58
C GLU A 305 -2.79 20.29 -9.77
N LEU A 306 -2.10 19.43 -9.00
CA LEU A 306 -2.77 18.44 -8.16
C LEU A 306 -3.42 19.13 -6.98
N LYS A 307 -4.72 18.94 -6.84
CA LYS A 307 -5.50 19.32 -5.67
C LYS A 307 -6.08 18.06 -5.05
N LEU A 308 -5.71 17.81 -3.80
CA LEU A 308 -6.18 16.66 -3.04
C LEU A 308 -7.27 17.14 -2.05
N PRO A 309 -8.54 16.86 -2.31
CA PRO A 309 -9.60 17.13 -1.34
C PRO A 309 -9.48 16.20 -0.14
N PRO A 310 -10.10 16.50 1.00
CA PRO A 310 -10.26 15.53 2.07
C PRO A 310 -10.84 14.21 1.53
N MET A 311 -10.20 13.10 1.84
CA MET A 311 -10.55 11.79 1.26
C MET A 311 -10.97 10.80 2.33
N LEU A 312 -11.96 9.98 1.98
CA LEU A 312 -12.45 8.93 2.84
C LEU A 312 -11.65 7.65 2.62
N VAL A 313 -10.95 7.22 3.65
CA VAL A 313 -10.30 5.90 3.68
C VAL A 313 -11.32 4.87 4.14
N LYS A 314 -11.51 3.84 3.33
CA LYS A 314 -12.38 2.71 3.64
C LYS A 314 -11.52 1.54 4.10
N VAL A 315 -11.73 1.09 5.32
CA VAL A 315 -11.11 -0.13 5.83
C VAL A 315 -11.96 -1.31 5.40
N LYS A 316 -11.36 -2.23 4.65
CA LYS A 316 -12.06 -3.39 4.08
C LYS A 316 -12.17 -4.54 5.10
N THR A 317 -12.78 -4.29 6.22
CA THR A 317 -13.12 -5.30 7.22
C THR A 317 -14.59 -5.67 7.03
N PRO A 318 -14.94 -6.78 6.35
CA PRO A 318 -16.33 -7.09 5.97
C PRO A 318 -17.27 -7.17 7.16
N ASP A 319 -16.78 -7.63 8.31
CA ASP A 319 -17.60 -7.82 9.51
C ASP A 319 -17.69 -6.59 10.41
N LEU A 320 -16.85 -5.58 10.16
CA LEU A 320 -16.87 -4.30 10.86
C LEU A 320 -16.43 -3.19 9.88
N PRO A 321 -17.30 -2.74 8.97
CA PRO A 321 -16.94 -1.70 8.03
C PRO A 321 -16.60 -0.40 8.78
N LEU A 322 -15.46 0.19 8.40
CA LEU A 322 -14.91 1.40 8.98
C LEU A 322 -14.61 2.42 7.88
N HIS A 323 -14.98 3.67 8.12
CA HIS A 323 -14.52 4.80 7.32
C HIS A 323 -13.79 5.80 8.22
N LEU A 324 -12.70 6.35 7.70
CA LEU A 324 -11.95 7.41 8.39
C LEU A 324 -11.48 8.47 7.38
N ALA A 325 -11.28 9.68 7.86
CA ALA A 325 -10.72 10.77 7.08
C ALA A 325 -10.01 11.80 7.97
N GLY A 326 -9.18 12.62 7.34
CA GLY A 326 -8.36 13.62 8.00
C GLY A 326 -7.04 13.08 8.52
N ASP A 327 -6.27 13.90 9.23
CA ASP A 327 -4.98 13.51 9.80
C ASP A 327 -5.17 12.96 11.23
N THR A 328 -5.46 11.68 11.31
CA THR A 328 -5.69 10.97 12.57
C THR A 328 -4.42 10.80 13.42
N ARG A 329 -3.23 11.15 12.88
CA ARG A 329 -1.93 10.98 13.55
C ARG A 329 -1.44 12.23 14.27
N ARG A 330 -2.21 13.32 14.24
CA ARG A 330 -1.89 14.53 14.96
C ARG A 330 -1.96 14.26 16.47
N ASP A 331 -0.91 14.67 17.19
CA ASP A 331 -0.80 14.48 18.64
C ASP A 331 -1.64 15.47 19.44
N ASP A 332 -2.09 16.58 18.82
CA ASP A 332 -2.89 17.64 19.43
C ASP A 332 -4.41 17.40 19.38
N LEU A 333 -4.86 16.25 18.89
CA LEU A 333 -6.29 15.96 18.78
C LEU A 333 -6.91 15.53 20.11
N THR A 334 -8.00 16.19 20.45
CA THR A 334 -8.93 15.70 21.48
C THR A 334 -10.02 14.88 20.80
N TRP A 335 -10.13 13.60 21.15
CA TRP A 335 -11.12 12.71 20.57
C TRP A 335 -12.44 12.73 21.33
N ASN A 336 -13.49 13.15 20.66
CA ASN A 336 -14.89 13.02 21.14
C ASN A 336 -15.49 11.78 20.50
N ILE A 337 -15.76 10.75 21.33
CA ILE A 337 -16.18 9.42 20.88
C ILE A 337 -17.57 9.10 21.39
N VAL A 338 -18.49 8.85 20.47
CA VAL A 338 -19.83 8.34 20.74
C VAL A 338 -19.92 6.93 20.21
N ALA A 339 -19.99 5.96 21.12
CA ALA A 339 -20.14 4.55 20.81
C ALA A 339 -21.55 4.09 21.20
N ALA A 340 -22.26 3.44 20.29
CA ALA A 340 -23.56 2.84 20.48
C ALA A 340 -23.55 1.41 19.93
N LYS A 341 -24.63 0.65 20.14
CA LYS A 341 -24.76 -0.69 19.58
C LYS A 341 -24.69 -0.69 18.06
N GLU A 342 -25.25 0.34 17.43
CA GLU A 342 -25.36 0.51 15.98
C GLU A 342 -24.08 1.03 15.30
N GLY A 343 -23.05 1.35 16.06
CA GLY A 343 -21.79 1.84 15.50
C GLY A 343 -21.12 2.91 16.35
N LEU A 344 -20.00 3.44 15.82
CA LEU A 344 -19.16 4.42 16.49
C LEU A 344 -18.97 5.65 15.62
N VAL A 345 -18.96 6.84 16.26
CA VAL A 345 -18.48 8.10 15.69
C VAL A 345 -17.41 8.65 16.61
N ALA A 346 -16.17 8.75 16.10
CA ALA A 346 -15.08 9.40 16.79
C ALA A 346 -14.67 10.66 15.99
N LYS A 347 -14.66 11.81 16.64
CA LYS A 347 -14.28 13.11 16.07
C LYS A 347 -13.00 13.60 16.74
N GLY A 348 -11.95 13.77 15.97
CA GLY A 348 -10.68 14.38 16.41
C GLY A 348 -10.75 15.88 16.19
N LEU A 349 -10.75 16.62 17.29
CA LEU A 349 -10.87 18.09 17.32
C LEU A 349 -9.53 18.69 17.76
N ASP A 350 -9.13 19.78 17.12
CA ASP A 350 -7.97 20.57 17.56
C ASP A 350 -8.32 21.52 18.73
N ALA A 351 -7.35 22.34 19.14
CA ALA A 351 -7.51 23.30 20.24
C ALA A 351 -8.59 24.37 19.96
N GLU A 352 -8.85 24.67 18.68
CA GLU A 352 -9.90 25.58 18.24
C GLU A 352 -11.26 24.90 18.01
N ASN A 353 -11.39 23.64 18.45
CA ASN A 353 -12.61 22.81 18.30
C ASN A 353 -12.98 22.53 16.84
N GLN A 354 -12.01 22.60 15.90
CA GLN A 354 -12.22 22.31 14.50
C GLN A 354 -12.03 20.82 14.25
N LEU A 355 -12.87 20.23 13.39
CA LEU A 355 -12.79 18.84 13.02
C LEU A 355 -11.57 18.62 12.09
N ARG A 356 -10.58 17.87 12.55
CA ARG A 356 -9.34 17.54 11.81
C ARG A 356 -9.29 16.09 11.36
N ALA A 357 -10.00 15.21 12.07
CA ALA A 357 -10.08 13.80 11.73
C ALA A 357 -11.39 13.20 12.23
N PHE A 358 -11.83 12.12 11.61
CA PHE A 358 -12.94 11.32 12.15
C PHE A 358 -12.81 9.85 11.78
N VAL A 359 -13.44 9.01 12.60
CA VAL A 359 -13.65 7.58 12.36
C VAL A 359 -15.11 7.27 12.56
N VAL A 360 -15.73 6.54 11.64
CA VAL A 360 -17.11 6.05 11.76
C VAL A 360 -17.18 4.57 11.42
N SER A 361 -18.03 3.83 12.11
CA SER A 361 -18.22 2.40 11.86
C SER A 361 -19.67 2.03 11.66
N GLU A 362 -19.93 0.90 10.99
CA GLU A 362 -21.20 0.22 10.89
C GLU A 362 -22.32 1.19 10.39
N ASP A 363 -23.49 1.25 11.04
CA ASP A 363 -24.61 2.13 10.64
C ASP A 363 -24.28 3.62 10.70
N LYS A 364 -23.22 4.00 11.46
CA LYS A 364 -22.73 5.38 11.53
C LYS A 364 -21.93 5.82 10.29
N MET A 365 -21.57 4.91 9.39
CA MET A 365 -20.91 5.27 8.14
C MET A 365 -21.74 6.21 7.25
N LYS A 366 -23.06 6.26 7.40
CA LYS A 366 -23.92 7.23 6.73
C LYS A 366 -23.58 8.69 7.09
N GLU A 367 -22.94 8.93 8.24
CA GLU A 367 -22.50 10.25 8.70
C GLU A 367 -21.19 10.68 8.04
N ALA A 368 -20.43 9.75 7.42
CA ALA A 368 -19.09 10.01 6.88
C ALA A 368 -19.03 11.19 5.90
N PHE A 369 -19.99 11.30 4.97
CA PHE A 369 -19.99 12.39 3.99
C PHE A 369 -20.32 13.75 4.61
N ALA A 370 -21.16 13.79 5.62
CA ALA A 370 -21.47 15.02 6.36
C ALA A 370 -20.25 15.51 7.15
N LEU A 371 -19.53 14.58 7.79
CA LEU A 371 -18.28 14.86 8.52
C LEU A 371 -17.15 15.25 7.56
N LEU A 372 -17.05 14.60 6.40
CA LEU A 372 -16.04 14.91 5.40
C LEU A 372 -16.12 16.39 4.91
N LYS A 373 -17.34 16.93 4.80
CA LYS A 373 -17.55 18.34 4.44
C LYS A 373 -17.17 19.32 5.55
N GLN A 374 -17.09 18.86 6.80
CA GLN A 374 -16.71 19.69 7.95
C GLN A 374 -15.20 19.64 8.24
N LEU A 375 -14.47 18.70 7.60
CA LEU A 375 -13.02 18.61 7.78
C LEU A 375 -12.35 19.90 7.31
N VAL A 376 -11.62 20.49 8.22
CA VAL A 376 -10.72 21.63 7.95
C VAL A 376 -9.33 21.08 7.65
N SER A 377 -8.79 21.49 6.51
CA SER A 377 -7.45 21.06 6.02
C SER A 377 -6.32 21.65 6.86
#